data_5fbd2bf231ad26ef0378c4fc478742d9
#
_entry.id   5fbd2bf231ad26ef0378c4fc478742d9
#
_cell.length_a   1.000
_cell.length_b   1.000
_cell.length_c   1.000
_cell.angle_alpha   90.00
_cell.angle_beta   90.00
_cell.angle_gamma   90.00
#
_symmetry.space_group_name_H-M   'P 1'
#
loop_
_entity.id
_entity.type
_entity.pdbx_description
1 polymer ?
#
loop_
_entity_poly.entity_id
_entity_poly.type
_entity_poly.pdbx_seq_one_letter_code
_entity_poly.pdbx_strand_id
1 'polypeptide(L)'
;MSIKFIILGCGSSLGVPRIDGFFGNCDPKNKKNYRTRCCALIKSKNKNVLIDTSPDLKQQLIKNKINNIDKVFYTHHHADQTHGINELRFFYLKNRKKIDIYTNNLTKKYLLNSFGYCFKKNREYPPILQNNSLKKKHSYKDNGKIIRLKSIKVEHGNLSLIHL
;
A
#
# COMPACT_ATOMS: atom_id res chain seq x y z
N MET A 1 10.08 10.06 19.90
CA MET A 1 8.93 10.07 18.99
C MET A 1 8.30 8.70 18.95
N SER A 2 6.98 8.63 18.96
CA SER A 2 6.20 7.40 18.86
C SER A 2 6.08 6.94 17.40
N ILE A 3 6.06 5.63 17.18
CA ILE A 3 5.62 5.04 15.91
C ILE A 3 4.10 5.18 15.87
N LYS A 4 3.57 5.63 14.71
CA LYS A 4 2.13 5.73 14.48
C LYS A 4 1.71 4.72 13.42
N PHE A 5 0.65 3.98 13.67
CA PHE A 5 -0.08 3.20 12.68
C PHE A 5 -1.31 4.02 12.26
N ILE A 6 -1.39 4.35 10.99
CA ILE A 6 -2.44 5.21 10.45
C ILE A 6 -3.27 4.39 9.46
N ILE A 7 -4.54 4.21 9.72
CA ILE A 7 -5.49 3.64 8.77
C ILE A 7 -5.84 4.73 7.76
N LEU A 8 -5.39 4.58 6.52
CA LEU A 8 -5.63 5.52 5.43
C LEU A 8 -7.01 5.31 4.80
N GLY A 9 -7.47 4.06 4.77
CA GLY A 9 -8.78 3.66 4.30
C GLY A 9 -9.20 2.34 4.94
N CYS A 10 -10.50 2.16 5.17
CA CYS A 10 -11.08 0.97 5.80
C CYS A 10 -12.43 0.56 5.17
N GLY A 11 -12.72 1.03 3.96
CA GLY A 11 -13.86 0.58 3.17
C GLY A 11 -13.64 -0.82 2.59
N SER A 12 -14.70 -1.43 2.09
CA SER A 12 -14.64 -2.68 1.34
C SER A 12 -13.85 -2.52 0.03
N SER A 13 -13.68 -3.60 -0.71
CA SER A 13 -13.02 -3.59 -2.03
C SER A 13 -13.70 -2.64 -3.04
N LEU A 14 -14.97 -2.33 -2.86
CA LEU A 14 -15.73 -1.39 -3.69
C LEU A 14 -15.80 0.02 -3.10
N GLY A 15 -15.29 0.23 -1.87
CA GLY A 15 -15.45 1.48 -1.11
C GLY A 15 -16.83 1.62 -0.47
N VAL A 16 -17.05 2.74 0.24
CA VAL A 16 -18.35 3.14 0.78
C VAL A 16 -18.51 4.65 0.53
N PRO A 17 -19.51 5.10 -0.24
CA PRO A 17 -20.42 4.28 -1.03
C PRO A 17 -19.71 3.54 -2.16
N ARG A 18 -20.38 2.54 -2.74
CA ARG A 18 -20.00 1.95 -4.01
C ARG A 18 -20.19 2.98 -5.14
N ILE A 19 -19.72 2.66 -6.34
CA ILE A 19 -19.83 3.54 -7.52
C ILE A 19 -21.29 3.87 -7.91
N ASP A 20 -22.23 2.99 -7.56
CA ASP A 20 -23.67 3.18 -7.73
C ASP A 20 -24.31 4.02 -6.60
N GLY A 21 -23.51 4.53 -5.67
CA GLY A 21 -24.00 5.32 -4.52
C GLY A 21 -24.53 4.50 -3.36
N PHE A 22 -24.45 3.16 -3.41
CA PHE A 22 -25.00 2.31 -2.35
C PHE A 22 -24.10 2.26 -1.11
N PHE A 23 -24.69 2.55 0.06
CA PHE A 23 -24.01 2.58 1.36
C PHE A 23 -24.15 1.30 2.18
N GLY A 24 -24.85 0.27 1.66
CA GLY A 24 -25.24 -0.88 2.48
C GLY A 24 -26.21 -0.44 3.59
N ASN A 25 -25.96 -0.90 4.81
CA ASN A 25 -26.75 -0.53 6.00
C ASN A 25 -26.24 0.75 6.69
N CYS A 26 -25.32 1.51 6.07
CA CYS A 26 -24.79 2.73 6.65
C CYS A 26 -25.67 3.94 6.30
N ASP A 27 -25.82 4.87 7.24
CA ASP A 27 -26.51 6.14 7.00
C ASP A 27 -25.70 7.04 6.04
N PRO A 28 -26.22 7.37 4.83
CA PRO A 28 -25.53 8.21 3.85
C PRO A 28 -25.35 9.67 4.30
N LYS A 29 -26.14 10.15 5.25
CA LYS A 29 -26.02 11.49 5.81
C LYS A 29 -24.84 11.65 6.75
N ASN A 30 -24.37 10.54 7.32
CA ASN A 30 -23.22 10.55 8.20
C ASN A 30 -21.92 10.52 7.37
N LYS A 31 -21.21 11.65 7.29
CA LYS A 31 -19.93 11.80 6.57
C LYS A 31 -18.84 10.79 7.00
N LYS A 32 -18.93 10.23 8.21
CA LYS A 32 -18.00 9.21 8.69
C LYS A 32 -18.21 7.86 7.99
N ASN A 33 -19.31 7.65 7.30
CA ASN A 33 -19.59 6.43 6.55
C ASN A 33 -18.96 6.43 5.14
N TYR A 34 -18.41 7.56 4.70
CA TYR A 34 -17.61 7.61 3.47
C TYR A 34 -16.22 7.01 3.74
N ARG A 35 -15.95 5.82 3.19
CA ARG A 35 -14.72 5.06 3.42
C ARG A 35 -14.03 4.74 2.11
N THR A 36 -12.79 5.18 1.98
CA THR A 36 -11.91 4.73 0.90
C THR A 36 -11.48 3.29 1.13
N ARG A 37 -11.06 2.60 0.07
CA ARG A 37 -10.60 1.19 0.11
C ARG A 37 -9.40 1.02 1.02
N CYS A 38 -9.19 -0.21 1.50
CA CYS A 38 -8.19 -0.50 2.53
C CYS A 38 -6.78 -0.06 2.15
N CYS A 39 -6.12 0.62 3.07
CA CYS A 39 -4.70 0.97 3.02
C CYS A 39 -4.26 1.44 4.40
N ALA A 40 -3.01 1.19 4.78
CA ALA A 40 -2.45 1.66 6.04
C ALA A 40 -1.03 2.18 5.89
N LEU A 41 -0.61 3.01 6.84
CA LEU A 41 0.74 3.59 6.89
C LEU A 41 1.34 3.42 8.28
N ILE A 42 2.54 2.90 8.35
CA ILE A 42 3.39 2.96 9.53
C ILE A 42 4.30 4.18 9.38
N LYS A 43 4.10 5.17 10.24
CA LYS A 43 4.87 6.41 10.25
C LYS A 43 5.78 6.46 11.47
N SER A 44 7.06 6.62 11.25
CA SER A 44 8.07 6.92 12.25
C SER A 44 8.69 8.30 11.98
N LYS A 45 9.78 8.66 12.67
CA LYS A 45 10.38 10.00 12.54
C LYS A 45 10.77 10.33 11.09
N ASN A 46 11.50 9.42 10.43
CA ASN A 46 12.07 9.65 9.11
C ASN A 46 11.59 8.62 8.08
N LYS A 47 10.72 7.67 8.45
CA LYS A 47 10.29 6.58 7.58
C LYS A 47 8.77 6.46 7.51
N ASN A 48 8.30 6.31 6.29
CA ASN A 48 6.91 6.01 5.97
C ASN A 48 6.85 4.66 5.24
N VAL A 49 6.23 3.68 5.87
CA VAL A 49 6.07 2.34 5.33
C VAL A 49 4.60 2.11 5.05
N LEU A 50 4.29 1.92 3.77
CA LEU A 50 2.92 1.72 3.31
C LEU A 50 2.57 0.24 3.34
N ILE A 51 1.33 -0.08 3.69
CA ILE A 51 0.73 -1.40 3.59
C ILE A 51 -0.35 -1.32 2.52
N ASP A 52 -0.10 -2.01 1.41
CA ASP A 52 -0.86 -1.99 0.18
C ASP A 52 -0.92 -0.61 -0.52
N THR A 53 -1.38 -0.60 -1.75
CA THR A 53 -1.60 0.60 -2.57
C THR A 53 -3.03 0.61 -3.08
N SER A 54 -3.93 1.12 -2.26
CA SER A 54 -5.33 1.29 -2.61
C SER A 54 -5.48 2.11 -3.90
N PRO A 55 -6.48 1.85 -4.76
CA PRO A 55 -6.83 2.74 -5.87
C PRO A 55 -7.12 4.18 -5.41
N ASP A 56 -7.46 4.39 -4.13
CA ASP A 56 -7.70 5.71 -3.54
C ASP A 56 -6.43 6.35 -2.95
N LEU A 57 -5.25 5.77 -3.19
CA LEU A 57 -3.99 6.14 -2.54
C LEU A 57 -3.67 7.63 -2.65
N LYS A 58 -3.87 8.23 -3.83
CA LYS A 58 -3.63 9.67 -4.03
C LYS A 58 -4.38 10.53 -3.01
N GLN A 59 -5.70 10.31 -2.89
CA GLN A 59 -6.53 11.06 -1.94
C GLN A 59 -6.14 10.77 -0.48
N GLN A 60 -5.84 9.53 -0.17
CA GLN A 60 -5.42 9.09 1.15
C GLN A 60 -4.12 9.77 1.59
N LEU A 61 -3.13 9.85 0.71
CA LEU A 61 -1.85 10.50 1.00
C LEU A 61 -1.99 12.02 1.13
N ILE A 62 -2.75 12.67 0.25
CA ILE A 62 -3.02 14.11 0.31
C ILE A 62 -3.71 14.48 1.63
N LYS A 63 -4.79 13.76 1.98
CA LYS A 63 -5.56 13.99 3.22
C LYS A 63 -4.68 13.90 4.48
N ASN A 64 -3.73 12.96 4.48
CA ASN A 64 -2.84 12.72 5.61
C ASN A 64 -1.50 13.49 5.52
N LYS A 65 -1.34 14.38 4.52
CA LYS A 65 -0.12 15.18 4.28
C LYS A 65 1.15 14.33 4.21
N ILE A 66 1.06 13.17 3.53
CA ILE A 66 2.18 12.25 3.35
C ILE A 66 2.91 12.62 2.05
N ASN A 67 4.16 13.01 2.18
CA ASN A 67 4.98 13.52 1.07
C ASN A 67 6.21 12.66 0.76
N ASN A 68 6.34 11.50 1.40
CA ASN A 68 7.36 10.49 1.11
C ASN A 68 6.86 9.09 1.47
N ILE A 69 7.25 8.08 0.68
CA ILE A 69 7.09 6.66 0.95
C ILE A 69 8.45 5.99 0.77
N ASP A 70 8.90 5.26 1.78
CA ASP A 70 10.20 4.59 1.76
C ASP A 70 10.08 3.13 1.34
N LYS A 71 9.01 2.45 1.74
CA LYS A 71 8.76 1.03 1.50
C LYS A 71 7.29 0.76 1.36
N VAL A 72 6.95 -0.30 0.61
CA VAL A 72 5.58 -0.82 0.51
C VAL A 72 5.59 -2.31 0.80
N PHE A 73 4.70 -2.77 1.64
CA PHE A 73 4.42 -4.19 1.87
C PHE A 73 3.06 -4.52 1.28
N TYR A 74 3.01 -5.49 0.37
CA TYR A 74 1.75 -5.96 -0.19
C TYR A 74 1.27 -7.19 0.54
N THR A 75 0.02 -7.13 1.00
CA THR A 75 -0.64 -8.27 1.66
C THR A 75 -1.00 -9.34 0.63
N HIS A 76 -1.59 -8.93 -0.50
CA HIS A 76 -1.98 -9.81 -1.61
C HIS A 76 -2.21 -9.01 -2.90
N HIS A 77 -2.69 -9.68 -3.96
CA HIS A 77 -2.74 -9.11 -5.31
C HIS A 77 -4.12 -8.62 -5.76
N HIS A 78 -5.12 -8.55 -4.89
CA HIS A 78 -6.42 -8.01 -5.29
C HIS A 78 -6.32 -6.53 -5.73
N ALA A 79 -7.25 -6.11 -6.58
CA ALA A 79 -7.24 -4.78 -7.19
C ALA A 79 -7.30 -3.64 -6.17
N ASP A 80 -8.10 -3.80 -5.13
CA ASP A 80 -8.25 -2.82 -4.05
C ASP A 80 -6.99 -2.68 -3.17
N GLN A 81 -6.02 -3.63 -3.30
CA GLN A 81 -4.73 -3.57 -2.62
C GLN A 81 -3.57 -3.11 -3.53
N THR A 82 -3.74 -3.19 -4.86
CA THR A 82 -2.61 -3.03 -5.78
C THR A 82 -2.74 -1.89 -6.78
N HIS A 83 -3.96 -1.45 -7.13
CA HIS A 83 -4.17 -0.57 -8.29
C HIS A 83 -3.79 0.90 -8.06
N GLY A 84 -3.42 1.31 -6.85
CA GLY A 84 -2.77 2.61 -6.59
C GLY A 84 -1.25 2.61 -6.76
N ILE A 85 -0.66 1.53 -7.28
CA ILE A 85 0.80 1.37 -7.47
C ILE A 85 1.42 2.52 -8.29
N ASN A 86 0.68 3.10 -9.23
CA ASN A 86 1.14 4.18 -10.09
C ASN A 86 1.41 5.48 -9.34
N GLU A 87 0.75 5.71 -8.21
CA GLU A 87 0.96 6.90 -7.38
C GLU A 87 2.36 6.94 -6.76
N LEU A 88 3.02 5.78 -6.69
CA LEU A 88 4.40 5.68 -6.21
C LEU A 88 5.41 6.37 -7.14
N ARG A 89 5.04 6.60 -8.41
CA ARG A 89 5.88 7.30 -9.39
C ARG A 89 6.28 8.69 -8.91
N PHE A 90 5.39 9.43 -8.25
CA PHE A 90 5.69 10.75 -7.71
C PHE A 90 6.91 10.72 -6.76
N PHE A 91 6.98 9.73 -5.88
CA PHE A 91 8.08 9.63 -4.91
C PHE A 91 9.40 9.25 -5.58
N TYR A 92 9.36 8.41 -6.62
CA TYR A 92 10.54 8.13 -7.44
C TYR A 92 11.04 9.40 -8.14
N LEU A 93 10.16 10.17 -8.77
CA LEU A 93 10.53 11.41 -9.47
C LEU A 93 11.12 12.44 -8.52
N LYS A 94 10.56 12.56 -7.33
CA LYS A 94 11.03 13.46 -6.29
C LYS A 94 12.41 13.08 -5.74
N ASN A 95 12.59 11.80 -5.42
CA ASN A 95 13.76 11.33 -4.66
C ASN A 95 14.83 10.69 -5.57
N ARG A 96 14.53 10.44 -6.84
CA ARG A 96 15.38 9.73 -7.81
C ARG A 96 15.88 8.38 -7.32
N LYS A 97 15.09 7.73 -6.47
CA LYS A 97 15.37 6.44 -5.86
C LYS A 97 14.18 5.51 -6.02
N LYS A 98 14.46 4.26 -6.44
CA LYS A 98 13.43 3.21 -6.50
C LYS A 98 12.86 2.97 -5.11
N ILE A 99 11.56 2.70 -5.06
CA ILE A 99 10.88 2.32 -3.83
C ILE A 99 10.94 0.81 -3.67
N ASP A 100 11.42 0.35 -2.53
CA ASP A 100 11.42 -1.05 -2.17
C ASP A 100 9.99 -1.52 -1.91
N ILE A 101 9.54 -2.53 -2.65
CA ILE A 101 8.29 -3.23 -2.34
C ILE A 101 8.58 -4.66 -1.91
N TYR A 102 7.73 -5.19 -1.05
CA TYR A 102 7.85 -6.53 -0.47
C TYR A 102 6.60 -7.33 -0.78
N THR A 103 6.76 -8.47 -1.44
CA THR A 103 5.66 -9.30 -1.94
C THR A 103 5.93 -10.78 -1.73
N ASN A 104 4.88 -11.59 -1.58
CA ASN A 104 4.97 -13.02 -1.80
C ASN A 104 5.10 -13.33 -3.31
N ASN A 105 5.38 -14.58 -3.66
CA ASN A 105 5.62 -14.97 -5.06
C ASN A 105 4.39 -14.78 -5.95
N LEU A 106 3.19 -15.03 -5.44
CA LEU A 106 1.95 -14.89 -6.20
C LEU A 106 1.68 -13.42 -6.54
N THR A 107 1.75 -12.54 -5.53
CA THR A 107 1.61 -11.10 -5.70
C THR A 107 2.71 -10.52 -6.61
N LYS A 108 3.95 -10.99 -6.46
CA LYS A 108 5.06 -10.61 -7.36
C LYS A 108 4.73 -10.92 -8.81
N LYS A 109 4.28 -12.16 -9.12
CA LYS A 109 3.93 -12.58 -10.47
C LYS A 109 2.83 -11.69 -11.05
N TYR A 110 1.78 -11.43 -10.27
CA TYR A 110 0.68 -10.55 -10.66
C TYR A 110 1.18 -9.13 -10.96
N LEU A 111 1.94 -8.50 -10.06
CA LEU A 111 2.43 -7.14 -10.25
C LEU A 111 3.37 -7.00 -11.45
N LEU A 112 4.22 -7.99 -11.71
CA LEU A 112 5.11 -7.99 -12.87
C LEU A 112 4.34 -8.13 -14.20
N ASN A 113 3.25 -8.89 -14.21
CA ASN A 113 2.42 -9.06 -15.40
C ASN A 113 1.56 -7.81 -15.66
N SER A 114 0.90 -7.27 -14.61
CA SER A 114 -0.06 -6.17 -14.75
C SER A 114 0.59 -4.78 -14.80
N PHE A 115 1.74 -4.62 -14.10
CA PHE A 115 2.43 -3.34 -13.93
C PHE A 115 3.92 -3.42 -14.25
N GLY A 116 4.28 -4.26 -15.22
CA GLY A 116 5.69 -4.54 -15.59
C GLY A 116 6.53 -3.29 -15.84
N TYR A 117 5.93 -2.22 -16.37
CA TYR A 117 6.58 -0.93 -16.62
C TYR A 117 7.07 -0.24 -15.34
N CYS A 118 6.50 -0.55 -14.17
CA CYS A 118 7.00 -0.04 -12.90
C CYS A 118 8.34 -0.66 -12.49
N PHE A 119 8.68 -1.85 -13.04
CA PHE A 119 9.82 -2.67 -12.63
C PHE A 119 10.93 -2.74 -13.67
N LYS A 120 10.58 -2.64 -14.95
CA LYS A 120 11.51 -2.78 -16.08
C LYS A 120 11.66 -1.44 -16.80
N LYS A 121 12.89 -1.13 -17.21
CA LYS A 121 13.15 0.02 -18.08
C LYS A 121 12.47 -0.19 -19.43
N ASN A 122 11.70 0.78 -19.88
CA ASN A 122 11.29 0.90 -21.27
C ASN A 122 11.75 2.26 -21.83
N ARG A 123 11.47 2.54 -23.11
CA ARG A 123 11.97 3.76 -23.76
C ARG A 123 11.55 5.05 -23.05
N GLU A 124 10.35 5.08 -22.48
CA GLU A 124 9.73 6.29 -21.92
C GLU A 124 9.81 6.38 -20.39
N TYR A 125 9.94 5.22 -19.70
CA TYR A 125 9.85 5.18 -18.25
C TYR A 125 11.01 4.43 -17.62
N PRO A 126 11.71 5.06 -16.65
CA PRO A 126 12.64 4.35 -15.79
C PRO A 126 11.86 3.43 -14.83
N PRO A 127 12.46 2.31 -14.40
CA PRO A 127 11.86 1.47 -13.35
C PRO A 127 11.81 2.25 -12.03
N ILE A 128 10.61 2.35 -11.47
CA ILE A 128 10.34 3.13 -10.25
C ILE A 128 10.34 2.27 -8.98
N LEU A 129 10.19 0.95 -9.13
CA LEU A 129 10.07 0.00 -8.03
C LEU A 129 11.18 -1.04 -8.06
N GLN A 130 11.53 -1.51 -6.85
CA GLN A 130 12.41 -2.66 -6.62
C GLN A 130 11.64 -3.71 -5.85
N ASN A 131 11.40 -4.90 -6.45
CA ASN A 131 10.71 -5.98 -5.76
C ASN A 131 11.67 -6.79 -4.89
N ASN A 132 11.27 -7.01 -3.65
CA ASN A 132 11.94 -7.85 -2.65
C ASN A 132 10.98 -8.94 -2.17
N SER A 133 11.54 -10.08 -1.75
CA SER A 133 10.73 -11.16 -1.18
C SER A 133 10.23 -10.79 0.21
N LEU A 134 8.94 -11.03 0.45
CA LEU A 134 8.34 -10.88 1.76
C LEU A 134 8.78 -12.05 2.65
N LYS A 135 9.43 -11.73 3.77
CA LYS A 135 9.89 -12.68 4.80
C LYS A 135 8.93 -12.67 5.99
N LYS A 136 8.97 -13.72 6.81
CA LYS A 136 8.18 -13.79 8.05
C LYS A 136 8.47 -12.64 9.03
N LYS A 137 9.71 -12.13 9.02
CA LYS A 137 10.13 -10.99 9.86
C LYS A 137 10.91 -9.99 9.01
N HIS A 138 10.58 -8.73 9.13
CA HIS A 138 11.34 -7.60 8.59
C HIS A 138 11.71 -6.65 9.72
N SER A 139 12.90 -6.06 9.62
CA SER A 139 13.31 -5.02 10.55
C SER A 139 13.98 -3.89 9.78
N TYR A 140 13.79 -2.67 10.24
CA TYR A 140 14.51 -1.51 9.75
C TYR A 140 14.79 -0.53 10.87
N LYS A 141 15.91 0.20 10.74
CA LYS A 141 16.31 1.20 11.73
C LYS A 141 15.74 2.58 11.33
N ASP A 142 15.23 3.29 12.30
CA ASP A 142 14.88 4.70 12.17
C ASP A 142 15.19 5.43 13.46
N ASN A 143 16.06 6.45 13.38
CA ASN A 143 16.45 7.31 14.49
C ASN A 143 16.87 6.52 15.75
N GLY A 144 17.77 5.54 15.57
CA GLY A 144 18.29 4.70 16.67
C GLY A 144 17.35 3.60 17.16
N LYS A 145 16.11 3.56 16.70
CA LYS A 145 15.13 2.51 17.04
C LYS A 145 15.00 1.47 15.94
N ILE A 146 14.72 0.22 16.34
CA ILE A 146 14.43 -0.87 15.40
C ILE A 146 12.93 -1.06 15.35
N ILE A 147 12.36 -0.91 14.15
CA ILE A 147 10.96 -1.22 13.87
C ILE A 147 10.93 -2.63 13.29
N ARG A 148 10.10 -3.49 13.88
CA ARG A 148 9.93 -4.89 13.46
C ARG A 148 8.53 -5.10 12.92
N LEU A 149 8.42 -5.69 11.73
CA LEU A 149 7.19 -6.15 11.12
C LEU A 149 7.21 -7.67 11.09
N LYS A 150 6.12 -8.29 11.50
CA LYS A 150 5.93 -9.74 11.43
C LYS A 150 4.76 -10.02 10.49
N SER A 151 5.02 -10.74 9.39
CA SER A 151 3.97 -11.21 8.50
C SER A 151 3.40 -12.53 8.99
N ILE A 152 2.08 -12.64 9.00
CA ILE A 152 1.34 -13.84 9.38
C ILE A 152 0.51 -14.27 8.19
N LYS A 153 0.62 -15.54 7.82
CA LYS A 153 -0.20 -16.12 6.76
C LYS A 153 -1.63 -16.32 7.30
N VAL A 154 -2.62 -15.85 6.57
CA VAL A 154 -4.04 -16.04 6.86
C VAL A 154 -4.77 -16.54 5.62
N GLU A 155 -5.85 -17.24 5.79
CA GLU A 155 -6.72 -17.71 4.71
C GLU A 155 -7.75 -16.63 4.37
N HIS A 156 -7.98 -16.42 3.07
CA HIS A 156 -8.98 -15.49 2.54
C HIS A 156 -9.57 -16.07 1.26
N GLY A 157 -10.68 -16.78 1.41
CA GLY A 157 -11.22 -17.62 0.34
C GLY A 157 -10.18 -18.65 -0.09
N ASN A 158 -9.93 -18.73 -1.39
CA ASN A 158 -8.90 -19.63 -1.96
C ASN A 158 -7.49 -19.02 -1.97
N LEU A 159 -7.30 -17.87 -1.34
CA LEU A 159 -6.02 -17.14 -1.31
C LEU A 159 -5.42 -17.17 0.08
N SER A 160 -4.11 -17.34 0.13
CA SER A 160 -3.33 -17.14 1.32
C SER A 160 -2.91 -15.67 1.39
N LEU A 161 -3.49 -14.92 2.30
CA LEU A 161 -3.11 -13.54 2.59
C LEU A 161 -1.97 -13.47 3.59
N ILE A 162 -1.36 -12.29 3.65
CA ILE A 162 -0.38 -11.97 4.67
C ILE A 162 -0.89 -10.77 5.46
N HIS A 163 -1.11 -10.95 6.75
CA HIS A 163 -1.24 -9.85 7.69
C HIS A 163 0.13 -9.40 8.19
N LEU A 164 0.29 -8.10 8.29
CA LEU A 164 1.52 -7.43 8.77
C LEU A 164 1.29 -6.81 10.13
#